data_4afb9ba118472b1be6f6e210dc99ae9d
#
_entry.id   4afb9ba118472b1be6f6e210dc99ae9d
#
_cell.length_a   1.000
_cell.length_b   1.000
_cell.length_c   1.000
_cell.angle_alpha   90.00
_cell.angle_beta   90.00
_cell.angle_gamma   90.00
#
_symmetry.space_group_name_H-M   'P 1'
#
loop_
_entity.id
_entity.type
_entity.pdbx_description
1 polymer ?
#
loop_
_entity_poly.entity_id
_entity_poly.type
_entity_poly.pdbx_seq_one_letter_code
_entity_poly.pdbx_strand_id
1 'polypeptide(L)'
;MVNSNPETVSTDYDTSDILYFEPVTFEDVLNIIEAENPYGLIVQFGGQTPLKLSLPLFEWLKSSDGFKTGTKILGTSPNSIDLAEDRKEFTKILEELNIRQPLNGLARNQNEAQLVAKNIGFPLVVRPSYVLGG
;
A
#
# COMPACT_ATOMS: atom_id res chain seq x y z
N MET A 1 15.17 1.97 10.39
CA MET A 1 14.50 2.81 9.37
C MET A 1 15.07 2.50 8.00
N VAL A 2 14.22 2.35 6.99
CA VAL A 2 14.63 2.20 5.58
C VAL A 2 13.97 3.32 4.78
N ASN A 3 14.76 4.15 4.13
CA ASN A 3 14.26 5.23 3.27
C ASN A 3 15.41 5.79 2.42
N SER A 4 15.13 6.12 1.16
CA SER A 4 16.10 6.72 0.22
C SER A 4 15.88 8.22 -0.03
N ASN A 5 14.92 8.83 0.64
CA ASN A 5 14.67 10.26 0.48
C ASN A 5 15.57 11.08 1.42
N PRO A 6 16.50 11.90 0.91
CA PRO A 6 17.39 12.70 1.75
C PRO A 6 16.70 13.93 2.37
N GLU A 7 15.50 14.28 1.92
CA GLU A 7 14.81 15.52 2.30
C GLU A 7 13.69 15.30 3.33
N THR A 8 13.81 14.27 4.13
CA THR A 8 12.80 13.97 5.17
C THR A 8 13.44 13.75 6.52
N VAL A 9 12.75 14.15 7.57
CA VAL A 9 13.19 13.98 8.97
C VAL A 9 13.49 12.51 9.32
N SER A 10 12.81 11.56 8.69
CA SER A 10 13.04 10.12 8.94
C SER A 10 14.44 9.63 8.51
N THR A 11 15.16 10.38 7.70
CA THR A 11 16.53 10.09 7.29
C THR A 11 17.59 10.95 8.00
N ASP A 12 17.18 11.75 8.96
CA ASP A 12 18.11 12.45 9.83
C ASP A 12 18.85 11.44 10.73
N TYR A 13 20.12 11.71 10.99
CA TYR A 13 21.03 10.76 11.67
C TYR A 13 20.62 10.40 13.10
N ASP A 14 19.77 11.20 13.71
CA ASP A 14 19.31 11.05 15.10
C ASP A 14 17.86 10.58 15.25
N THR A 15 17.18 10.30 14.12
CA THR A 15 15.77 9.89 14.15
C THR A 15 15.57 8.41 14.43
N SER A 16 16.49 7.55 14.00
CA SER A 16 16.44 6.11 14.22
C SER A 16 17.77 5.56 14.71
N ASP A 17 17.74 4.47 15.46
CA ASP A 17 18.95 3.80 15.95
C ASP A 17 19.83 3.29 14.80
N ILE A 18 19.19 2.80 13.73
CA ILE A 18 19.87 2.35 12.51
C ILE A 18 19.11 2.89 11.31
N LEU A 19 19.80 3.58 10.42
CA LEU A 19 19.31 4.05 9.14
C LEU A 19 19.91 3.25 7.99
N TYR A 20 19.06 2.59 7.22
CA TYR A 20 19.37 2.04 5.91
C TYR A 20 18.94 3.06 4.84
N PHE A 21 19.91 3.77 4.29
CA PHE A 21 19.67 4.74 3.23
C PHE A 21 19.69 4.01 1.87
N GLU A 22 18.65 3.20 1.67
CA GLU A 22 18.53 2.28 0.53
C GLU A 22 17.17 2.47 -0.15
N PRO A 23 17.06 2.08 -1.43
CA PRO A 23 15.78 2.04 -2.10
C PRO A 23 14.78 1.15 -1.37
N VAL A 24 13.52 1.56 -1.35
CA VAL A 24 12.46 0.75 -0.76
C VAL A 24 11.93 -0.22 -1.83
N THR A 25 12.81 -1.14 -2.25
CA THR A 25 12.48 -2.25 -3.16
C THR A 25 12.27 -3.53 -2.37
N PHE A 26 11.69 -4.54 -3.02
CA PHE A 26 11.45 -5.83 -2.37
C PHE A 26 12.78 -6.50 -1.98
N GLU A 27 13.76 -6.51 -2.88
CA GLU A 27 15.06 -7.13 -2.69
C GLU A 27 15.87 -6.45 -1.58
N ASP A 28 15.92 -5.12 -1.58
CA ASP A 28 16.67 -4.37 -0.56
C ASP A 28 16.06 -4.57 0.83
N VAL A 29 14.73 -4.56 0.93
CA VAL A 29 14.04 -4.80 2.20
C VAL A 29 14.25 -6.24 2.68
N LEU A 30 14.27 -7.24 1.80
CA LEU A 30 14.59 -8.63 2.18
C LEU A 30 16.00 -8.74 2.73
N ASN A 31 17.00 -8.16 2.07
CA ASN A 31 18.38 -8.17 2.53
C ASN A 31 18.50 -7.58 3.94
N ILE A 32 17.78 -6.51 4.22
CA ILE A 32 17.74 -5.88 5.55
C ILE A 32 17.05 -6.79 6.57
N ILE A 33 15.93 -7.42 6.21
CA ILE A 33 15.25 -8.38 7.10
C ILE A 33 16.17 -9.54 7.48
N GLU A 34 16.89 -10.10 6.51
CA GLU A 34 17.82 -11.21 6.73
C GLU A 34 19.03 -10.80 7.57
N ALA A 35 19.53 -9.58 7.39
CA ALA A 35 20.66 -9.05 8.15
C ALA A 35 20.31 -8.74 9.61
N GLU A 36 19.17 -8.10 9.83
CA GLU A 36 18.77 -7.56 11.14
C GLU A 36 17.84 -8.47 11.93
N ASN A 37 17.14 -9.41 11.27
CA ASN A 37 16.13 -10.27 11.88
C ASN A 37 15.16 -9.48 12.79
N PRO A 38 14.53 -8.40 12.31
CA PRO A 38 13.72 -7.56 13.15
C PRO A 38 12.48 -8.32 13.65
N TYR A 39 12.00 -7.96 14.83
CA TYR A 39 10.73 -8.49 15.35
C TYR A 39 9.56 -8.26 14.41
N GLY A 40 9.54 -7.11 13.72
CA GLY A 40 8.49 -6.81 12.78
C GLY A 40 8.74 -5.59 11.91
N LEU A 41 7.91 -5.46 10.88
CA LEU A 41 7.91 -4.41 9.88
C LEU A 41 6.64 -3.57 10.00
N ILE A 42 6.78 -2.26 9.90
CA ILE A 42 5.67 -1.33 9.74
C ILE A 42 5.73 -0.76 8.33
N VAL A 43 4.70 -1.04 7.53
CA VAL A 43 4.64 -0.66 6.11
C VAL A 43 3.72 0.53 5.83
N GLN A 44 2.99 1.04 6.84
CA GLN A 44 1.98 2.08 6.63
C GLN A 44 2.53 3.51 6.61
N PHE A 45 3.71 3.77 7.17
CA PHE A 45 4.19 5.13 7.42
C PHE A 45 5.02 5.75 6.28
N GLY A 46 5.21 5.06 5.18
CA GLY A 46 6.03 5.51 4.06
C GLY A 46 5.27 5.86 2.78
N GLY A 47 3.95 6.05 2.84
CA GLY A 47 3.11 6.29 1.67
C GLY A 47 2.95 5.04 0.79
N GLN A 48 2.74 5.24 -0.51
CA GLN A 48 2.40 4.16 -1.46
C GLN A 48 3.52 3.15 -1.69
N THR A 49 4.78 3.56 -1.60
CA THR A 49 5.93 2.70 -1.91
C THR A 49 6.00 1.49 -0.97
N PRO A 50 6.08 1.65 0.35
CA PRO A 50 6.08 0.50 1.25
C PRO A 50 4.73 -0.23 1.30
N LEU A 51 3.60 0.45 1.09
CA LEU A 51 2.30 -0.22 1.02
C LEU A 51 2.23 -1.26 -0.09
N LYS A 52 2.79 -0.96 -1.28
CA LYS A 52 2.87 -1.91 -2.39
C LYS A 52 3.73 -3.14 -2.09
N LEU A 53 4.66 -3.04 -1.14
CA LEU A 53 5.47 -4.17 -0.71
C LEU A 53 4.79 -5.03 0.37
N SER A 54 3.69 -4.57 0.96
CA SER A 54 3.05 -5.25 2.09
C SER A 54 2.64 -6.69 1.76
N LEU A 55 1.96 -6.90 0.66
CA LEU A 55 1.51 -8.23 0.24
C LEU A 55 2.66 -9.14 -0.22
N PRO A 56 3.59 -8.71 -1.12
CA PRO A 56 4.76 -9.49 -1.47
C PRO A 56 5.62 -9.89 -0.27
N LEU A 57 5.89 -8.98 0.67
CA LEU A 57 6.63 -9.27 1.88
C LEU A 57 5.90 -10.27 2.77
N PHE A 58 4.59 -10.14 2.91
CA PHE A 58 3.78 -11.06 3.70
C PHE A 58 3.81 -12.48 3.14
N GLU A 59 3.73 -12.64 1.81
CA GLU A 59 3.82 -13.96 1.19
C GLU A 59 5.23 -14.56 1.33
N TRP A 60 6.27 -13.75 1.21
CA TRP A 60 7.63 -14.20 1.44
C TRP A 60 7.85 -14.63 2.90
N LEU A 61 7.36 -13.86 3.88
CA LEU A 61 7.47 -14.19 5.30
C LEU A 61 6.78 -15.51 5.68
N LYS A 62 5.84 -15.99 4.87
CA LYS A 62 5.22 -17.32 5.02
C LYS A 62 6.06 -18.45 4.40
N SER A 63 7.02 -18.14 3.54
CA SER A 63 7.91 -19.13 2.94
C SER A 63 8.84 -19.75 3.99
N SER A 64 9.53 -20.83 3.62
CA SER A 64 10.49 -21.50 4.53
C SER A 64 11.61 -20.58 5.01
N ASP A 65 12.06 -19.67 4.15
CA ASP A 65 13.16 -18.75 4.47
C ASP A 65 12.68 -17.55 5.26
N GLY A 66 11.57 -16.95 4.87
CA GLY A 66 10.96 -15.86 5.61
C GLY A 66 10.52 -16.28 7.02
N PHE A 67 9.97 -17.47 7.16
CA PHE A 67 9.57 -18.01 8.46
C PHE A 67 10.73 -18.15 9.45
N LYS A 68 11.93 -18.46 8.97
CA LYS A 68 13.13 -18.58 9.81
C LYS A 68 13.54 -17.26 10.46
N THR A 69 13.22 -16.13 9.86
CA THR A 69 13.53 -14.81 10.43
C THR A 69 12.68 -14.47 11.64
N GLY A 70 11.49 -15.05 11.76
CA GLY A 70 10.52 -14.74 12.81
C GLY A 70 9.89 -13.34 12.69
N THR A 71 10.22 -12.61 11.64
CA THR A 71 9.73 -11.25 11.39
C THR A 71 8.23 -11.26 11.06
N LYS A 72 7.50 -10.25 11.51
CA LYS A 72 6.05 -10.10 11.29
C LYS A 72 5.74 -8.73 10.70
N ILE A 73 4.66 -8.63 9.93
CA ILE A 73 4.10 -7.33 9.59
C ILE A 73 3.24 -6.85 10.75
N LEU A 74 3.57 -5.66 11.25
CA LEU A 74 2.90 -5.02 12.38
C LEU A 74 1.89 -3.97 11.90
N GLY A 75 0.90 -3.69 12.74
CA GLY A 75 -0.15 -2.74 12.44
C GLY A 75 -1.26 -3.35 11.60
N THR A 76 -1.67 -2.66 10.53
CA THR A 76 -2.74 -3.14 9.64
C THR A 76 -2.28 -4.35 8.84
N SER A 77 -3.12 -5.38 8.76
CA SER A 77 -2.80 -6.58 8.00
C SER A 77 -2.66 -6.29 6.51
N PRO A 78 -1.76 -6.96 5.78
CA PRO A 78 -1.61 -6.79 4.33
C PRO A 78 -2.90 -7.02 3.55
N ASN A 79 -3.72 -7.97 3.97
CA ASN A 79 -5.02 -8.22 3.36
C ASN A 79 -5.98 -7.03 3.56
N SER A 80 -5.97 -6.40 4.74
CA SER A 80 -6.79 -5.22 4.99
C SER A 80 -6.31 -4.00 4.21
N ILE A 81 -5.00 -3.89 4.00
CA ILE A 81 -4.40 -2.85 3.15
C ILE A 81 -4.86 -3.04 1.69
N ASP A 82 -4.78 -4.25 1.18
CA ASP A 82 -5.20 -4.59 -0.19
C ASP A 82 -6.70 -4.32 -0.41
N LEU A 83 -7.55 -4.75 0.53
CA LEU A 83 -8.99 -4.45 0.51
C LEU A 83 -9.29 -2.96 0.52
N ALA A 84 -8.50 -2.15 1.24
CA ALA A 84 -8.67 -0.70 1.28
C ALA A 84 -8.19 0.00 0.00
N GLU A 85 -7.20 -0.57 -0.69
CA GLU A 85 -6.65 -0.03 -1.94
C GLU A 85 -7.48 -0.43 -3.17
N ASP A 86 -8.08 -1.62 -3.16
CA ASP A 86 -8.98 -2.07 -4.22
C ASP A 86 -10.32 -1.34 -4.12
N ARG A 87 -10.57 -0.46 -5.09
CA ARG A 87 -11.79 0.37 -5.11
C ARG A 87 -13.08 -0.43 -5.13
N LYS A 88 -13.09 -1.57 -5.81
CA LYS A 88 -14.26 -2.42 -5.92
C LYS A 88 -14.58 -3.09 -4.59
N GLU A 89 -13.57 -3.64 -3.95
CA GLU A 89 -13.71 -4.29 -2.66
C GLU A 89 -14.00 -3.26 -1.56
N PHE A 90 -13.35 -2.10 -1.59
CA PHE A 90 -13.63 -1.01 -0.66
C PHE A 90 -15.07 -0.49 -0.78
N THR A 91 -15.59 -0.35 -2.01
CA THR A 91 -17.01 0.05 -2.23
C THR A 91 -17.96 -0.94 -1.58
N LYS A 92 -17.73 -2.25 -1.71
CA LYS A 92 -18.56 -3.27 -1.05
C LYS A 92 -18.53 -3.13 0.47
N ILE A 93 -17.35 -2.92 1.05
CA ILE A 93 -17.22 -2.69 2.49
C ILE A 93 -18.04 -1.49 2.95
N LEU A 94 -17.97 -0.37 2.20
CA LEU A 94 -18.74 0.82 2.51
C LEU A 94 -20.26 0.57 2.42
N GLU A 95 -20.71 -0.21 1.44
CA GLU A 95 -22.10 -0.61 1.28
C GLU A 95 -22.56 -1.50 2.44
N GLU A 96 -21.78 -2.51 2.83
CA GLU A 96 -22.08 -3.39 3.96
C GLU A 96 -22.18 -2.62 5.29
N LEU A 97 -21.32 -1.63 5.46
CA LEU A 97 -21.32 -0.77 6.65
C LEU A 97 -22.33 0.38 6.59
N ASN A 98 -23.10 0.50 5.53
CA ASN A 98 -24.03 1.61 5.28
C ASN A 98 -23.36 2.99 5.35
N ILE A 99 -22.10 3.08 4.96
CA ILE A 99 -21.34 4.34 4.90
C ILE A 99 -21.65 5.02 3.57
N ARG A 100 -22.08 6.28 3.63
CA ARG A 100 -22.38 7.07 2.44
C ARG A 100 -21.11 7.38 1.66
N GLN A 101 -21.17 7.16 0.37
CA GLN A 101 -20.12 7.54 -0.58
C GLN A 101 -20.71 8.30 -1.77
N PRO A 102 -19.92 9.12 -2.48
CA PRO A 102 -20.36 9.72 -3.73
C PRO A 102 -20.73 8.64 -4.75
N LEU A 103 -21.70 8.93 -5.61
CA LEU A 103 -21.98 8.07 -6.74
C LEU A 103 -20.70 7.87 -7.56
N ASN A 104 -20.37 6.62 -7.79
CA ASN A 104 -19.15 6.25 -8.51
C ASN A 104 -19.42 5.11 -9.49
N GLY A 105 -18.45 4.87 -10.37
CA GLY A 105 -18.50 3.77 -11.31
C GLY A 105 -17.13 3.52 -11.89
N LEU A 106 -16.89 2.29 -12.31
CA LEU A 106 -15.67 1.86 -12.97
C LEU A 106 -15.90 1.72 -14.46
N ALA A 107 -14.95 2.16 -15.26
CA ALA A 107 -14.97 2.02 -16.70
C ALA A 107 -13.59 1.58 -17.21
N ARG A 108 -13.56 0.60 -18.08
CA ARG A 108 -12.33 0.06 -18.68
C ARG A 108 -12.14 0.51 -20.13
N ASN A 109 -13.17 1.10 -20.70
CA ASN A 109 -13.19 1.58 -22.07
C ASN A 109 -14.13 2.78 -22.20
N GLN A 110 -14.07 3.45 -23.35
CA GLN A 110 -14.85 4.67 -23.61
C GLN A 110 -16.37 4.45 -23.54
N ASN A 111 -16.88 3.31 -24.01
CA ASN A 111 -18.31 3.03 -24.00
C ASN A 111 -18.83 2.88 -22.58
N GLU A 112 -18.10 2.13 -21.74
CA GLU A 112 -18.43 2.02 -20.32
C GLU A 112 -18.36 3.36 -19.61
N ALA A 113 -17.34 4.18 -19.92
CA ALA A 113 -17.20 5.52 -19.33
C ALA A 113 -18.41 6.41 -19.67
N GLN A 114 -18.91 6.36 -20.90
CA GLN A 114 -20.11 7.09 -21.30
C GLN A 114 -21.36 6.62 -20.57
N LEU A 115 -21.51 5.32 -20.35
CA LEU A 115 -22.65 4.76 -19.60
C LEU A 115 -22.59 5.19 -18.13
N VAL A 116 -21.43 5.06 -17.52
CA VAL A 116 -21.20 5.50 -16.13
C VAL A 116 -21.48 6.99 -15.99
N ALA A 117 -20.96 7.81 -16.91
CA ALA A 117 -21.18 9.26 -16.90
C ALA A 117 -22.66 9.63 -17.01
N LYS A 118 -23.43 8.93 -17.85
CA LYS A 118 -24.89 9.13 -17.95
C LYS A 118 -25.61 8.78 -16.65
N ASN A 119 -25.19 7.75 -15.96
CA ASN A 119 -25.81 7.30 -14.73
C ASN A 119 -25.49 8.22 -13.54
N ILE A 120 -24.25 8.72 -13.47
CA ILE A 120 -23.79 9.59 -12.38
C ILE A 120 -24.27 11.04 -12.61
N GLY A 121 -24.25 11.52 -13.87
CA GLY A 121 -24.50 12.92 -14.23
C GLY A 121 -23.25 13.79 -14.17
N PHE A 122 -23.39 15.06 -14.55
CA PHE A 122 -22.31 16.05 -14.56
C PHE A 122 -22.57 17.15 -13.52
N PRO A 123 -21.51 17.75 -12.92
CA PRO A 123 -20.09 17.49 -13.15
C PRO A 123 -19.61 16.19 -12.49
N LEU A 124 -18.62 15.52 -13.09
CA LEU A 124 -17.99 14.31 -12.55
C LEU A 124 -16.46 14.42 -12.58
N VAL A 125 -15.81 13.66 -11.70
CA VAL A 125 -14.36 13.53 -11.63
C VAL A 125 -13.96 12.19 -12.24
N VAL A 126 -13.02 12.22 -13.18
CA VAL A 126 -12.42 11.02 -13.77
C VAL A 126 -11.02 10.85 -13.20
N ARG A 127 -10.75 9.69 -12.64
CA ARG A 127 -9.44 9.35 -12.09
C ARG A 127 -8.97 8.01 -12.65
N PRO A 128 -7.82 7.95 -13.33
CA PRO A 128 -7.23 6.67 -13.73
C PRO A 128 -6.90 5.80 -12.52
N SER A 129 -6.92 4.49 -12.71
CA SER A 129 -6.42 3.55 -11.69
C SER A 129 -4.89 3.60 -11.66
N TYR A 130 -4.30 3.33 -10.49
CA TYR A 130 -2.85 3.23 -10.29
C TYR A 130 -2.03 4.51 -10.53
N VAL A 131 -2.63 5.67 -10.46
CA VAL A 131 -1.90 6.95 -10.46
C VAL A 131 -1.98 7.63 -9.10
N LEU A 132 -0.86 8.17 -8.68
CA LEU A 132 -0.75 8.95 -7.46
C LEU A 132 -1.29 10.35 -7.74
N GLY A 133 -2.27 10.78 -6.96
CA GLY A 133 -2.81 12.14 -7.05
C GLY A 133 -3.80 12.39 -8.20
N GLY A 134 -4.07 11.43 -9.04
CA GLY A 134 -5.07 11.56 -10.13
C GLY A 134 -4.50 12.07 -11.43
#